data_022f00a9ac952e5fc308cc92216ec9fc
#
_entry.id   022f00a9ac952e5fc308cc92216ec9fc
#
_cell.length_a   1.000
_cell.length_b   1.000
_cell.length_c   1.000
_cell.angle_alpha   90.00
_cell.angle_beta   90.00
_cell.angle_gamma   90.00
#
_symmetry.space_group_name_H-M   'P 1'
#
loop_
_entity.id
_entity.type
_entity.pdbx_description
1 polymer ?
#
loop_
_entity_poly.entity_id
_entity_poly.type
_entity_poly.pdbx_seq_one_letter_code
_entity_poly.pdbx_strand_id
1 'polypeptide(L)'
;MWRRISGAKSSYYRTHKILSIMDKKKYIDVLTEQASKHSRPQEVALSDFCDYLIEFFSIDAFKAGTTEYIKHILSCTRKNPDFAELAFLWLDDVATAMERGEWLDVFGILYEEMYLSRGKASKTGQFFTPQSVSDLMVQISGLGAGDHGKVNDCAAGSGRLLLAHYMDKSKLDHSAGRRFEYVAQDSDPIACKMCALNFMVHGMYGRVECRDTLRMTEPTVVYVVNEVKYPISTPYYSVRKILAENQK
;
A
#
# COMPACT_ATOMS: atom_id res chain seq x y z
N MET A 1 -38.31 3.09 11.83
CA MET A 1 -37.20 3.01 12.79
C MET A 1 -36.31 1.77 12.62
N TRP A 2 -36.40 1.01 11.51
CA TRP A 2 -35.70 -0.28 11.28
C TRP A 2 -34.66 -0.28 10.17
N ARG A 3 -34.25 0.87 9.63
CA ARG A 3 -33.25 0.97 8.55
C ARG A 3 -31.83 1.30 9.01
N ARG A 4 -31.56 1.49 10.33
CA ARG A 4 -30.23 1.87 10.86
C ARG A 4 -29.38 0.72 11.39
N ILE A 5 -29.87 -0.54 11.39
CA ILE A 5 -29.11 -1.69 11.92
C ILE A 5 -28.42 -2.51 10.80
N SER A 6 -28.67 -2.21 9.53
CA SER A 6 -28.04 -2.92 8.41
C SER A 6 -26.55 -2.57 8.18
N GLY A 7 -26.09 -1.38 8.60
CA GLY A 7 -24.72 -0.92 8.38
C GLY A 7 -23.66 -1.70 9.17
N ALA A 8 -23.92 -1.99 10.45
CA ALA A 8 -22.94 -2.68 11.31
C ALA A 8 -22.75 -4.15 10.91
N LYS A 9 -23.84 -4.85 10.52
CA LYS A 9 -23.73 -6.21 9.99
C LYS A 9 -23.01 -6.26 8.65
N SER A 10 -23.20 -5.25 7.79
CA SER A 10 -22.49 -5.13 6.50
C SER A 10 -20.98 -4.98 6.70
N SER A 11 -20.54 -4.19 7.68
CA SER A 11 -19.12 -3.98 7.99
C SER A 11 -18.44 -5.27 8.50
N TYR A 12 -19.09 -6.01 9.44
CA TYR A 12 -18.57 -7.26 9.96
C TYR A 12 -18.46 -8.35 8.87
N TYR A 13 -19.47 -8.48 8.03
CA TYR A 13 -19.44 -9.39 6.87
C TYR A 13 -18.43 -8.97 5.82
N ARG A 14 -18.20 -7.66 5.63
CA ARG A 14 -17.21 -7.12 4.70
C ARG A 14 -15.79 -7.50 5.14
N THR A 15 -15.45 -7.28 6.41
CA THR A 15 -14.13 -7.62 6.96
C THR A 15 -13.84 -9.12 6.89
N HIS A 16 -14.82 -9.97 7.23
CA HIS A 16 -14.68 -11.42 7.08
C HIS A 16 -14.59 -11.88 5.62
N LYS A 17 -15.23 -11.17 4.68
CA LYS A 17 -15.20 -11.49 3.25
C LYS A 17 -13.85 -11.11 2.62
N ILE A 18 -13.22 -10.02 3.06
CA ILE A 18 -11.88 -9.63 2.62
C ILE A 18 -10.84 -10.64 3.11
N LEU A 19 -10.94 -11.10 4.35
CA LEU A 19 -10.08 -12.16 4.90
C LEU A 19 -10.20 -13.49 4.14
N SER A 20 -11.31 -13.72 3.40
CA SER A 20 -11.48 -14.89 2.52
C SER A 20 -10.86 -14.72 1.13
N ILE A 21 -10.43 -13.51 0.75
CA ILE A 21 -9.79 -13.23 -0.54
C ILE A 21 -8.30 -13.54 -0.46
N MET A 22 -7.66 -13.26 0.68
CA MET A 22 -6.23 -13.38 0.89
C MET A 22 -5.89 -14.66 1.68
N ASP A 23 -5.05 -15.52 1.12
CA ASP A 23 -4.43 -16.62 1.87
C ASP A 23 -3.23 -16.12 2.69
N LYS A 24 -3.50 -15.54 3.87
CA LYS A 24 -2.47 -15.04 4.78
C LYS A 24 -1.39 -16.07 5.10
N LYS A 25 -1.78 -17.35 5.20
CA LYS A 25 -0.85 -18.42 5.56
C LYS A 25 0.25 -18.56 4.50
N LYS A 26 -0.11 -18.53 3.22
CA LYS A 26 0.86 -18.64 2.13
C LYS A 26 1.92 -17.53 2.19
N TYR A 27 1.51 -16.28 2.46
CA TYR A 27 2.46 -15.17 2.65
C TYR A 27 3.38 -15.40 3.84
N ILE A 28 2.82 -15.76 4.99
CA ILE A 28 3.60 -15.98 6.23
C ILE A 28 4.58 -17.13 6.08
N ASP A 29 4.17 -18.22 5.44
CA ASP A 29 5.02 -19.39 5.21
C ASP A 29 6.23 -19.00 4.34
N VAL A 30 6.02 -18.32 3.21
CA VAL A 30 7.11 -17.86 2.32
C VAL A 30 8.03 -16.86 3.04
N LEU A 31 7.47 -15.85 3.72
CA LEU A 31 8.27 -14.86 4.46
C LEU A 31 9.09 -15.51 5.58
N THR A 32 8.51 -16.50 6.26
CA THR A 32 9.22 -17.27 7.31
C THR A 32 10.36 -18.09 6.74
N GLU A 33 10.14 -18.74 5.60
CA GLU A 33 11.17 -19.51 4.91
C GLU A 33 12.32 -18.60 4.43
N GLN A 34 12.01 -17.44 3.84
CA GLN A 34 13.02 -16.46 3.42
C GLN A 34 13.83 -15.93 4.61
N ALA A 35 13.18 -15.62 5.73
CA ALA A 35 13.86 -15.23 6.95
C ALA A 35 14.85 -16.31 7.42
N SER A 36 14.40 -17.58 7.40
CA SER A 36 15.19 -18.73 7.83
C SER A 36 16.39 -18.98 6.91
N LYS A 37 16.20 -18.92 5.58
CA LYS A 37 17.26 -19.05 4.58
C LYS A 37 18.42 -18.07 4.81
N HIS A 38 18.11 -16.87 5.29
CA HIS A 38 19.09 -15.81 5.51
C HIS A 38 19.47 -15.61 6.96
N SER A 39 19.04 -16.51 7.89
CA SER A 39 19.26 -16.41 9.33
C SER A 39 18.86 -15.03 9.92
N ARG A 40 17.74 -14.47 9.43
CA ARG A 40 17.21 -13.14 9.78
C ARG A 40 15.92 -13.27 10.58
N PRO A 41 15.56 -12.28 11.41
CA PRO A 41 14.25 -12.21 12.05
C PRO A 41 13.12 -12.15 11.01
N GLN A 42 11.98 -12.77 11.29
CA GLN A 42 10.82 -12.79 10.38
C GLN A 42 10.32 -11.37 10.04
N GLU A 43 10.47 -10.45 10.98
CA GLU A 43 10.08 -9.05 10.77
C GLU A 43 10.86 -8.39 9.61
N VAL A 44 12.11 -8.80 9.44
CA VAL A 44 12.97 -8.29 8.37
C VAL A 44 12.50 -8.79 7.00
N ALA A 45 11.97 -10.02 6.92
CA ALA A 45 11.52 -10.59 5.66
C ALA A 45 10.37 -9.83 5.01
N LEU A 46 9.46 -9.25 5.79
CA LEU A 46 8.41 -8.38 5.25
C LEU A 46 9.01 -7.10 4.66
N SER A 47 9.98 -6.48 5.35
CA SER A 47 10.69 -5.32 4.82
C SER A 47 11.48 -5.65 3.55
N ASP A 48 12.14 -6.81 3.51
CA ASP A 48 12.89 -7.29 2.34
C ASP A 48 11.95 -7.55 1.15
N PHE A 49 10.76 -8.08 1.40
CA PHE A 49 9.74 -8.25 0.37
C PHE A 49 9.23 -6.90 -0.16
N CYS A 50 9.00 -5.92 0.71
CA CYS A 50 8.68 -4.56 0.27
C CYS A 50 9.80 -3.95 -0.57
N ASP A 51 11.08 -4.11 -0.19
CA ASP A 51 12.22 -3.63 -0.96
C ASP A 51 12.31 -4.33 -2.33
N TYR A 52 12.07 -5.64 -2.37
CA TYR A 52 11.99 -6.39 -3.60
C TYR A 52 10.92 -5.85 -4.56
N LEU A 53 9.72 -5.57 -4.05
CA LEU A 53 8.63 -5.01 -4.85
C LEU A 53 8.94 -3.57 -5.32
N ILE A 54 9.54 -2.74 -4.48
CA ILE A 54 9.98 -1.40 -4.86
C ILE A 54 11.01 -1.48 -6.00
N GLU A 55 11.96 -2.43 -5.95
CA GLU A 55 12.90 -2.67 -7.04
C GLU A 55 12.18 -3.18 -8.28
N PHE A 56 11.27 -4.15 -8.14
CA PHE A 56 10.49 -4.75 -9.23
C PHE A 56 9.70 -3.71 -10.02
N PHE A 57 9.07 -2.74 -9.34
CA PHE A 57 8.27 -1.66 -9.94
C PHE A 57 9.04 -0.33 -10.08
N SER A 58 10.37 -0.34 -9.95
CA SER A 58 11.18 0.88 -10.05
C SER A 58 11.30 1.42 -11.48
N ILE A 59 11.02 0.59 -12.48
CA ILE A 59 11.16 0.95 -13.88
C ILE A 59 9.80 1.32 -14.49
N ASP A 60 9.74 2.47 -15.13
CA ASP A 60 8.59 2.91 -15.88
C ASP A 60 8.61 2.25 -17.28
N ALA A 61 7.67 1.36 -17.54
CA ALA A 61 7.56 0.62 -18.80
C ALA A 61 7.49 1.52 -20.04
N PHE A 62 6.91 2.71 -19.91
CA PHE A 62 6.79 3.66 -21.02
C PHE A 62 8.09 4.39 -21.32
N LYS A 63 8.81 4.79 -20.27
CA LYS A 63 10.10 5.49 -20.41
C LYS A 63 11.21 4.54 -20.85
N ALA A 64 11.22 3.32 -20.33
CA ALA A 64 12.26 2.34 -20.61
C ALA A 64 12.07 1.60 -21.94
N GLY A 65 10.83 1.51 -22.43
CA GLY A 65 10.47 0.67 -23.56
C GLY A 65 10.34 -0.81 -23.18
N THR A 66 9.57 -1.55 -23.98
CA THR A 66 9.15 -2.93 -23.67
C THR A 66 10.31 -3.88 -23.42
N THR A 67 11.39 -3.79 -24.21
CA THR A 67 12.54 -4.72 -24.09
C THR A 67 13.28 -4.53 -22.77
N GLU A 68 13.58 -3.32 -22.37
CA GLU A 68 14.29 -3.03 -21.11
C GLU A 68 13.40 -3.34 -19.90
N TYR A 69 12.11 -3.04 -20.00
CA TYR A 69 11.15 -3.42 -18.97
C TYR A 69 11.11 -4.93 -18.75
N ILE A 70 10.99 -5.72 -19.82
CA ILE A 70 10.99 -7.20 -19.73
C ILE A 70 12.30 -7.71 -19.15
N LYS A 71 13.46 -7.21 -19.58
CA LYS A 71 14.76 -7.60 -19.03
C LYS A 71 14.83 -7.33 -17.52
N HIS A 72 14.35 -6.18 -17.07
CA HIS A 72 14.33 -5.83 -15.65
C HIS A 72 13.47 -6.80 -14.85
N ILE A 73 12.23 -7.04 -15.27
CA ILE A 73 11.31 -7.99 -14.61
C ILE A 73 11.93 -9.39 -14.52
N LEU A 74 12.51 -9.89 -15.61
CA LEU A 74 13.19 -11.19 -15.62
C LEU A 74 14.40 -11.21 -14.69
N SER A 75 15.14 -10.13 -14.57
CA SER A 75 16.26 -10.01 -13.63
C SER A 75 15.77 -10.10 -12.17
N CYS A 76 14.74 -9.34 -11.80
CA CYS A 76 14.16 -9.40 -10.47
C CYS A 76 13.62 -10.80 -10.15
N THR A 77 12.90 -11.42 -11.08
CA THR A 77 12.36 -12.77 -10.91
C THR A 77 13.46 -13.82 -10.67
N ARG A 78 14.58 -13.73 -11.39
CA ARG A 78 15.72 -14.64 -11.18
C ARG A 78 16.45 -14.41 -9.87
N LYS A 79 16.50 -13.17 -9.41
CA LYS A 79 17.15 -12.77 -8.14
C LYS A 79 16.47 -13.39 -6.93
N ASN A 80 15.13 -13.43 -6.91
CA ASN A 80 14.35 -14.08 -5.86
C ASN A 80 13.03 -14.64 -6.42
N PRO A 81 13.02 -15.93 -6.87
CA PRO A 81 11.83 -16.56 -7.43
C PRO A 81 10.64 -16.65 -6.44
N ASP A 82 10.93 -16.88 -5.15
CA ASP A 82 9.90 -17.02 -4.12
C ASP A 82 9.17 -15.68 -3.91
N PHE A 83 9.92 -14.57 -3.89
CA PHE A 83 9.32 -13.24 -3.82
C PHE A 83 8.60 -12.86 -5.11
N ALA A 84 9.06 -13.35 -6.27
CA ALA A 84 8.35 -13.15 -7.53
C ALA A 84 6.98 -13.84 -7.50
N GLU A 85 6.90 -15.09 -7.05
CA GLU A 85 5.63 -15.80 -6.90
C GLU A 85 4.70 -15.08 -5.93
N LEU A 86 5.25 -14.60 -4.80
CA LEU A 86 4.49 -13.86 -3.81
C LEU A 86 4.00 -12.51 -4.35
N ALA A 87 4.77 -11.85 -5.22
CA ALA A 87 4.38 -10.62 -5.89
C ALA A 87 3.17 -10.82 -6.81
N PHE A 88 3.15 -11.92 -7.60
CA PHE A 88 2.00 -12.25 -8.44
C PHE A 88 0.76 -12.58 -7.62
N LEU A 89 0.90 -13.30 -6.51
CA LEU A 89 -0.20 -13.56 -5.59
C LEU A 89 -0.76 -12.25 -5.01
N TRP A 90 0.11 -11.34 -4.59
CA TRP A 90 -0.28 -10.03 -4.08
C TRP A 90 -1.05 -9.20 -5.11
N LEU A 91 -0.59 -9.18 -6.36
CA LEU A 91 -1.28 -8.48 -7.45
C LEU A 91 -2.69 -9.06 -7.70
N ASP A 92 -2.81 -10.39 -7.69
CA ASP A 92 -4.08 -11.11 -7.89
C ASP A 92 -5.07 -10.83 -6.74
N ASP A 93 -4.61 -10.92 -5.49
CA ASP A 93 -5.42 -10.62 -4.31
C ASP A 93 -5.96 -9.18 -4.33
N VAL A 94 -5.09 -8.20 -4.64
CA VAL A 94 -5.51 -6.78 -4.73
C VAL A 94 -6.44 -6.55 -5.91
N ALA A 95 -6.14 -7.11 -7.09
CA ALA A 95 -7.01 -7.00 -8.26
C ALA A 95 -8.41 -7.58 -7.97
N THR A 96 -8.46 -8.76 -7.34
CA THR A 96 -9.71 -9.40 -6.92
C THR A 96 -10.53 -8.53 -5.96
N ALA A 97 -9.88 -7.83 -5.01
CA ALA A 97 -10.55 -6.89 -4.13
C ALA A 97 -11.10 -5.68 -4.90
N MET A 98 -10.27 -5.10 -5.80
CA MET A 98 -10.65 -3.94 -6.60
C MET A 98 -11.81 -4.21 -7.55
N GLU A 99 -11.89 -5.39 -8.17
CA GLU A 99 -13.03 -5.84 -8.98
C GLU A 99 -14.35 -5.87 -8.20
N ARG A 100 -14.27 -6.05 -6.89
CA ARG A 100 -15.44 -5.99 -5.98
C ARG A 100 -15.74 -4.59 -5.46
N GLY A 101 -14.99 -3.57 -5.91
CA GLY A 101 -15.09 -2.20 -5.41
C GLY A 101 -14.56 -2.04 -3.99
N GLU A 102 -13.64 -2.92 -3.58
CA GLU A 102 -12.99 -2.92 -2.26
C GLU A 102 -11.49 -2.62 -2.42
N TRP A 103 -10.86 -2.14 -1.37
CA TRP A 103 -9.40 -2.02 -1.30
C TRP A 103 -8.83 -3.05 -0.34
N LEU A 104 -7.57 -3.43 -0.55
CA LEU A 104 -6.90 -4.46 0.24
C LEU A 104 -5.50 -4.03 0.62
N ASP A 105 -5.24 -3.85 1.91
CA ASP A 105 -3.93 -3.58 2.48
C ASP A 105 -3.29 -4.90 2.95
N VAL A 106 -2.71 -5.64 2.01
CA VAL A 106 -2.03 -6.92 2.29
C VAL A 106 -0.89 -6.72 3.29
N PHE A 107 -0.09 -5.68 3.12
CA PHE A 107 1.08 -5.45 3.96
C PHE A 107 0.72 -5.08 5.39
N GLY A 108 -0.27 -4.21 5.60
CA GLY A 108 -0.75 -3.88 6.93
C GLY A 108 -1.35 -5.08 7.65
N ILE A 109 -2.08 -5.96 6.92
CA ILE A 109 -2.60 -7.21 7.47
C ILE A 109 -1.45 -8.15 7.90
N LEU A 110 -0.43 -8.32 7.06
CA LEU A 110 0.75 -9.14 7.38
C LEU A 110 1.55 -8.55 8.53
N TYR A 111 1.72 -7.23 8.55
CA TYR A 111 2.41 -6.54 9.63
C TYR A 111 1.69 -6.76 10.96
N GLU A 112 0.38 -6.57 11.01
CA GLU A 112 -0.42 -6.82 12.20
C GLU A 112 -0.28 -8.27 12.68
N GLU A 113 -0.36 -9.25 11.80
CA GLU A 113 -0.24 -10.67 12.13
C GLU A 113 1.17 -11.04 12.65
N MET A 114 2.22 -10.56 11.98
CA MET A 114 3.60 -10.95 12.29
C MET A 114 4.19 -10.19 13.48
N TYR A 115 3.81 -8.93 13.69
CA TYR A 115 4.38 -8.06 14.70
C TYR A 115 3.50 -7.94 15.94
N LEU A 116 2.17 -7.82 15.77
CA LEU A 116 1.26 -7.54 16.87
C LEU A 116 0.87 -8.80 17.63
N SER A 117 0.74 -9.94 16.96
CA SER A 117 0.42 -11.23 17.58
C SER A 117 1.46 -11.70 18.60
N ARG A 118 2.68 -11.18 18.55
CA ARG A 118 3.79 -11.57 19.42
C ARG A 118 4.01 -10.65 20.64
N GLY A 119 3.03 -9.84 21.02
CA GLY A 119 3.10 -8.96 22.19
C GLY A 119 4.05 -7.77 22.03
N LYS A 120 4.53 -7.50 20.81
CA LYS A 120 5.41 -6.34 20.52
C LYS A 120 4.62 -5.05 20.32
N ALA A 121 3.31 -5.12 20.07
CA ALA A 121 2.42 -3.96 19.88
C ALA A 121 2.53 -2.94 21.03
N SER A 122 2.69 -3.42 22.26
CA SER A 122 2.82 -2.56 23.43
C SER A 122 4.14 -1.78 23.48
N LYS A 123 5.15 -2.17 22.72
CA LYS A 123 6.47 -1.53 22.71
C LYS A 123 6.63 -0.46 21.61
N THR A 124 5.94 -0.59 20.49
CA THR A 124 6.07 0.35 19.36
C THR A 124 4.94 1.37 19.29
N GLY A 125 3.80 1.10 19.96
CA GLY A 125 2.64 1.99 19.92
C GLY A 125 2.02 2.17 18.52
N GLN A 126 2.45 1.37 17.53
CA GLN A 126 1.94 1.41 16.17
C GLN A 126 0.68 0.56 16.04
N PHE A 127 -0.42 1.22 15.68
CA PHE A 127 -1.69 0.58 15.36
C PHE A 127 -2.16 1.12 14.02
N PHE A 128 -2.46 0.24 13.08
CA PHE A 128 -3.10 0.65 11.84
C PHE A 128 -4.61 0.80 12.05
N THR A 129 -5.17 1.87 11.52
CA THR A 129 -6.62 2.10 11.58
C THR A 129 -7.33 0.96 10.86
N PRO A 130 -8.29 0.26 11.51
CA PRO A 130 -9.05 -0.78 10.83
C PRO A 130 -9.77 -0.27 9.59
N GLN A 131 -9.87 -1.09 8.54
CA GLN A 131 -10.46 -0.70 7.26
C GLN A 131 -11.86 -0.09 7.42
N SER A 132 -12.72 -0.71 8.21
CA SER A 132 -14.08 -0.22 8.46
C SER A 132 -14.11 1.16 9.15
N VAL A 133 -13.10 1.45 9.97
CA VAL A 133 -12.95 2.76 10.63
C VAL A 133 -12.44 3.79 9.61
N SER A 134 -11.48 3.42 8.78
CA SER A 134 -10.99 4.29 7.70
C SER A 134 -12.11 4.69 6.73
N ASP A 135 -12.93 3.71 6.29
CA ASP A 135 -14.08 3.95 5.43
C ASP A 135 -15.12 4.88 6.11
N LEU A 136 -15.39 4.67 7.41
CA LEU A 136 -16.31 5.50 8.17
C LEU A 136 -15.78 6.94 8.31
N MET A 137 -14.49 7.08 8.65
CA MET A 137 -13.87 8.41 8.81
C MET A 137 -13.95 9.23 7.53
N VAL A 138 -13.72 8.62 6.37
CA VAL A 138 -13.85 9.30 5.07
C VAL A 138 -15.30 9.75 4.84
N GLN A 139 -16.27 8.90 5.15
CA GLN A 139 -17.70 9.22 4.95
C GLN A 139 -18.19 10.36 5.84
N ILE A 140 -17.74 10.45 7.10
CA ILE A 140 -18.19 11.47 8.04
C ILE A 140 -17.39 12.76 7.97
N SER A 141 -16.13 12.71 7.53
CA SER A 141 -15.25 13.89 7.52
C SER A 141 -15.55 14.87 6.39
N GLY A 142 -16.29 14.45 5.37
CA GLY A 142 -16.49 15.26 4.16
C GLY A 142 -15.16 15.59 3.43
N LEU A 143 -14.07 14.92 3.77
CA LEU A 143 -12.77 15.12 3.13
C LEU A 143 -12.90 14.96 1.63
N GLY A 144 -12.45 15.99 0.91
CA GLY A 144 -12.51 15.99 -0.55
C GLY A 144 -13.93 16.21 -1.08
N ALA A 145 -14.71 17.10 -0.48
CA ALA A 145 -16.00 17.57 -1.06
C ALA A 145 -15.82 18.11 -2.49
N GLY A 146 -14.58 18.50 -2.87
CA GLY A 146 -14.20 18.81 -4.24
C GLY A 146 -14.00 17.58 -5.10
N ASP A 147 -13.78 17.83 -6.39
CA ASP A 147 -13.54 16.82 -7.43
C ASP A 147 -12.05 16.63 -7.75
N HIS A 148 -11.18 17.44 -7.20
CA HIS A 148 -9.72 17.40 -7.32
C HIS A 148 -9.03 18.09 -6.15
N GLY A 149 -7.75 17.82 -5.95
CA GLY A 149 -6.96 18.50 -4.92
C GLY A 149 -5.78 17.68 -4.40
N LYS A 150 -5.33 18.07 -3.22
CA LYS A 150 -4.26 17.38 -2.49
C LYS A 150 -4.79 16.87 -1.16
N VAL A 151 -4.54 15.60 -0.88
CA VAL A 151 -4.93 14.93 0.36
C VAL A 151 -3.67 14.50 1.08
N ASN A 152 -3.51 14.96 2.32
CA ASN A 152 -2.33 14.67 3.13
C ASN A 152 -2.69 13.91 4.41
N ASP A 153 -1.87 12.90 4.73
CA ASP A 153 -1.89 12.20 6.01
C ASP A 153 -0.49 12.22 6.60
N CYS A 154 -0.32 12.87 7.76
CA CYS A 154 0.97 13.07 8.41
C CYS A 154 1.38 11.93 9.35
N ALA A 155 0.57 10.89 9.49
CA ALA A 155 0.83 9.68 10.27
C ALA A 155 0.20 8.46 9.57
N ALA A 156 0.53 8.30 8.30
CA ALA A 156 -0.22 7.50 7.34
C ALA A 156 -0.17 5.99 7.61
N GLY A 157 0.84 5.49 8.34
CA GLY A 157 1.04 4.05 8.49
C GLY A 157 1.16 3.37 7.13
N SER A 158 0.36 2.33 6.89
CA SER A 158 0.26 1.67 5.57
C SER A 158 -0.60 2.41 4.54
N GLY A 159 -1.16 3.60 4.89
CA GLY A 159 -1.95 4.45 3.99
C GLY A 159 -3.45 4.16 3.95
N ARG A 160 -4.01 3.47 4.94
CA ARG A 160 -5.42 3.01 4.94
C ARG A 160 -6.45 4.13 4.84
N LEU A 161 -6.23 5.28 5.49
CA LEU A 161 -7.14 6.43 5.38
C LEU A 161 -7.14 7.02 3.96
N LEU A 162 -5.97 7.13 3.34
CA LEU A 162 -5.83 7.64 1.99
C LEU A 162 -6.36 6.65 0.94
N LEU A 163 -6.19 5.33 1.16
CA LEU A 163 -6.83 4.28 0.35
C LEU A 163 -8.35 4.37 0.42
N ALA A 164 -8.91 4.51 1.63
CA ALA A 164 -10.35 4.65 1.81
C ALA A 164 -10.89 5.89 1.07
N HIS A 165 -10.19 7.02 1.14
CA HIS A 165 -10.54 8.23 0.40
C HIS A 165 -10.49 8.01 -1.13
N TYR A 166 -9.40 7.41 -1.63
CA TYR A 166 -9.24 7.11 -3.05
C TYR A 166 -10.38 6.23 -3.58
N MET A 167 -10.71 5.17 -2.86
CA MET A 167 -11.78 4.25 -3.25
C MET A 167 -13.16 4.90 -3.13
N ASP A 168 -13.39 5.73 -2.12
CA ASP A 168 -14.65 6.47 -2.01
C ASP A 168 -14.88 7.38 -3.21
N LYS A 169 -13.86 8.12 -3.65
CA LYS A 169 -13.92 8.97 -4.86
C LYS A 169 -14.09 8.16 -6.14
N SER A 170 -13.51 6.97 -6.21
CA SER A 170 -13.54 6.12 -7.40
C SER A 170 -14.81 5.27 -7.54
N LYS A 171 -15.73 5.28 -6.58
CA LYS A 171 -16.96 4.47 -6.59
C LYS A 171 -17.87 4.73 -7.80
N LEU A 172 -18.03 5.98 -8.17
CA LEU A 172 -18.93 6.41 -9.27
C LEU A 172 -18.16 6.70 -10.56
N ASP A 173 -16.91 7.09 -10.45
CA ASP A 173 -16.01 7.37 -11.57
C ASP A 173 -14.62 6.83 -11.22
N HIS A 174 -14.22 5.74 -11.85
CA HIS A 174 -12.93 5.09 -11.61
C HIS A 174 -11.72 6.02 -11.80
N SER A 175 -11.88 7.12 -12.53
CA SER A 175 -10.83 8.13 -12.70
C SER A 175 -10.84 9.21 -11.62
N ALA A 176 -11.90 9.34 -10.83
CA ALA A 176 -12.06 10.46 -9.90
C ALA A 176 -11.01 10.48 -8.80
N GLY A 177 -10.66 9.33 -8.23
CA GLY A 177 -9.60 9.23 -7.24
C GLY A 177 -8.24 9.72 -7.75
N ARG A 178 -7.98 9.62 -9.05
CA ARG A 178 -6.74 10.07 -9.68
C ARG A 178 -6.65 11.58 -9.91
N ARG A 179 -7.73 12.31 -9.73
CA ARG A 179 -7.71 13.78 -9.77
C ARG A 179 -7.06 14.37 -8.53
N PHE A 180 -6.83 13.55 -7.49
CA PHE A 180 -6.16 13.94 -6.27
C PHE A 180 -4.67 13.58 -6.30
N GLU A 181 -3.84 14.43 -5.69
CA GLU A 181 -2.48 14.12 -5.32
C GLU A 181 -2.47 13.65 -3.85
N TYR A 182 -1.99 12.44 -3.62
CA TYR A 182 -1.89 11.89 -2.27
C TYR A 182 -0.50 12.11 -1.70
N VAL A 183 -0.43 12.62 -0.47
CA VAL A 183 0.82 12.77 0.26
C VAL A 183 0.70 12.04 1.58
N ALA A 184 1.49 11.01 1.74
CA ALA A 184 1.58 10.26 2.98
C ALA A 184 2.91 10.56 3.66
N GLN A 185 2.89 10.70 4.99
CA GLN A 185 4.07 10.91 5.79
C GLN A 185 4.05 9.95 6.97
N ASP A 186 5.18 9.34 7.28
CA ASP A 186 5.36 8.51 8.47
C ASP A 186 6.83 8.52 8.88
N SER A 187 7.10 8.27 10.15
CA SER A 187 8.46 8.16 10.67
C SER A 187 9.03 6.74 10.55
N ASP A 188 8.16 5.73 10.39
CA ASP A 188 8.58 4.34 10.25
C ASP A 188 8.89 3.99 8.79
N PRO A 189 10.14 3.62 8.47
CA PRO A 189 10.54 3.26 7.11
C PRO A 189 9.76 2.07 6.52
N ILE A 190 9.33 1.10 7.34
CA ILE A 190 8.55 -0.04 6.82
C ILE A 190 7.12 0.40 6.51
N ALA A 191 6.50 1.24 7.33
CA ALA A 191 5.19 1.82 7.06
C ALA A 191 5.20 2.62 5.75
N CYS A 192 6.24 3.44 5.52
CA CYS A 192 6.41 4.18 4.27
C CYS A 192 6.52 3.27 3.04
N LYS A 193 7.26 2.16 3.13
CA LYS A 193 7.35 1.18 2.04
C LYS A 193 5.98 0.55 1.74
N MET A 194 5.28 0.08 2.78
CA MET A 194 3.95 -0.51 2.66
C MET A 194 2.96 0.48 2.05
N CYS A 195 2.95 1.72 2.52
CA CYS A 195 2.12 2.79 1.99
C CYS A 195 2.40 3.07 0.50
N ALA A 196 3.67 3.17 0.11
CA ALA A 196 4.05 3.40 -1.28
C ALA A 196 3.60 2.27 -2.21
N LEU A 197 3.72 1.01 -1.79
CA LEU A 197 3.27 -0.15 -2.53
C LEU A 197 1.74 -0.21 -2.62
N ASN A 198 1.03 0.12 -1.53
CA ASN A 198 -0.41 0.24 -1.52
C ASN A 198 -0.89 1.34 -2.48
N PHE A 199 -0.26 2.51 -2.48
CA PHE A 199 -0.57 3.56 -3.46
C PHE A 199 -0.37 3.08 -4.89
N MET A 200 0.79 2.44 -5.15
CA MET A 200 1.15 1.99 -6.47
C MET A 200 0.11 1.00 -7.03
N VAL A 201 -0.18 -0.06 -6.29
CA VAL A 201 -1.04 -1.15 -6.78
C VAL A 201 -2.51 -0.73 -6.94
N HIS A 202 -2.99 0.24 -6.16
CA HIS A 202 -4.34 0.79 -6.29
C HIS A 202 -4.44 1.90 -7.36
N GLY A 203 -3.33 2.26 -8.00
CA GLY A 203 -3.31 3.29 -9.05
C GLY A 203 -3.40 4.72 -8.52
N MET A 204 -3.10 4.95 -7.25
CA MET A 204 -3.05 6.28 -6.66
C MET A 204 -1.83 7.05 -7.16
N TYR A 205 -2.02 8.35 -7.43
CA TYR A 205 -0.93 9.27 -7.77
C TYR A 205 -0.48 10.04 -6.54
N GLY A 206 0.82 10.05 -6.26
CA GLY A 206 1.31 10.83 -5.12
C GLY A 206 2.71 10.46 -4.67
N ARG A 207 2.99 10.78 -3.41
CA ARG A 207 4.28 10.48 -2.79
C ARG A 207 4.13 10.07 -1.34
N VAL A 208 5.10 9.30 -0.88
CA VAL A 208 5.24 8.91 0.52
C VAL A 208 6.59 9.39 1.04
N GLU A 209 6.58 10.16 2.12
CA GLU A 209 7.75 10.80 2.72
C GLU A 209 8.08 10.11 4.06
N CYS A 210 9.25 9.50 4.18
CA CYS A 210 9.74 8.95 5.45
C CYS A 210 10.38 10.09 6.26
N ARG A 211 9.64 10.62 7.25
CA ARG A 211 10.07 11.78 8.05
C ARG A 211 9.38 11.84 9.41
N ASP A 212 10.01 12.49 10.37
CA ASP A 212 9.36 12.88 11.62
C ASP A 212 8.55 14.16 11.39
N THR A 213 7.24 14.00 11.28
CA THR A 213 6.30 15.10 11.01
C THR A 213 6.11 16.02 12.20
N LEU A 214 6.27 15.55 13.43
CA LEU A 214 6.19 16.36 14.63
C LEU A 214 7.37 17.32 14.75
N ARG A 215 8.56 16.83 14.38
CA ARG A 215 9.78 17.65 14.37
C ARG A 215 10.01 18.38 13.05
N MET A 216 9.14 18.18 12.08
CA MET A 216 9.26 18.78 10.75
C MET A 216 10.62 18.53 10.08
N THR A 217 11.19 17.34 10.28
CA THR A 217 12.48 16.98 9.65
C THR A 217 12.37 16.88 8.14
N GLU A 218 13.46 17.06 7.42
CA GLU A 218 13.49 16.71 6.01
C GLU A 218 13.29 15.20 5.83
N PRO A 219 12.62 14.75 4.77
CA PRO A 219 12.43 13.35 4.50
C PRO A 219 13.77 12.64 4.27
N THR A 220 14.00 11.51 4.93
CA THR A 220 15.18 10.66 4.67
C THR A 220 15.04 9.89 3.36
N VAL A 221 13.81 9.52 3.02
CA VAL A 221 13.43 8.84 1.77
C VAL A 221 12.10 9.39 1.28
N VAL A 222 11.97 9.58 -0.02
CA VAL A 222 10.71 9.88 -0.69
C VAL A 222 10.43 8.79 -1.73
N TYR A 223 9.24 8.21 -1.69
CA TYR A 223 8.72 7.33 -2.73
C TYR A 223 7.74 8.12 -3.59
N VAL A 224 8.06 8.31 -4.87
CA VAL A 224 7.16 8.91 -5.86
C VAL A 224 6.44 7.78 -6.58
N VAL A 225 5.12 7.84 -6.56
CA VAL A 225 4.27 6.71 -6.96
C VAL A 225 3.39 7.12 -8.14
N ASN A 226 3.36 6.28 -9.17
CA ASN A 226 2.53 6.47 -10.36
C ASN A 226 2.66 7.89 -10.94
N GLU A 227 3.90 8.37 -11.09
CA GLU A 227 4.29 9.76 -11.38
C GLU A 227 3.61 10.35 -12.63
N VAL A 228 3.19 9.50 -13.55
CA VAL A 228 2.59 9.95 -14.79
C VAL A 228 1.08 10.09 -14.64
N LYS A 229 0.59 11.32 -14.53
CA LYS A 229 -0.83 11.65 -14.71
C LYS A 229 -1.18 11.58 -16.19
N TYR A 230 -1.49 10.39 -16.68
CA TYR A 230 -2.12 10.32 -18.01
C TYR A 230 -3.64 10.41 -17.87
N PRO A 231 -4.32 11.04 -18.85
CA PRO A 231 -5.77 10.97 -18.96
C PRO A 231 -6.27 9.57 -19.33
N ILE A 232 -5.38 8.58 -19.41
CA ILE A 232 -5.65 7.23 -19.85
C ILE A 232 -6.09 6.38 -18.65
N SER A 233 -7.05 5.52 -18.88
CA SER A 233 -7.73 4.67 -17.90
C SER A 233 -6.87 3.59 -17.20
N THR A 234 -5.63 3.38 -17.63
CA THR A 234 -4.73 2.38 -17.05
C THR A 234 -3.73 3.01 -16.09
N PRO A 235 -3.66 2.54 -14.84
CA PRO A 235 -2.63 2.99 -13.90
C PRO A 235 -1.25 2.54 -14.36
N TYR A 236 -0.28 3.45 -14.24
CA TYR A 236 1.13 3.10 -14.32
C TYR A 236 1.58 2.61 -12.95
N TYR A 237 1.82 1.32 -12.83
CA TYR A 237 2.34 0.72 -11.63
C TYR A 237 3.85 0.98 -11.54
N SER A 238 4.23 2.12 -10.97
CA SER A 238 5.64 2.47 -10.76
C SER A 238 5.86 3.12 -9.40
N VAL A 239 7.00 2.84 -8.81
CA VAL A 239 7.45 3.47 -7.57
C VAL A 239 8.92 3.83 -7.68
N ARG A 240 9.25 5.12 -7.54
CA ARG A 240 10.62 5.62 -7.61
C ARG A 240 11.07 6.09 -6.23
N LYS A 241 12.14 5.45 -5.73
CA LYS A 241 12.75 5.80 -4.45
C LYS A 241 13.79 6.90 -4.64
N ILE A 242 13.69 7.97 -3.85
CA ILE A 242 14.63 9.09 -3.83
C ILE A 242 15.20 9.19 -2.42
N LEU A 243 16.52 9.17 -2.29
CA LEU A 243 17.23 9.37 -1.02
C LEU A 243 17.50 10.87 -0.80
N ALA A 244 17.58 11.31 0.45
CA ALA A 244 17.81 12.70 0.83
C ALA A 244 19.09 13.30 0.18
N GLU A 245 20.13 12.51 0.01
CA GLU A 245 21.40 12.93 -0.60
C GLU A 245 21.26 13.33 -2.07
N ASN A 246 20.20 12.90 -2.76
CA ASN A 246 19.93 13.15 -4.18
C ASN A 246 18.87 14.24 -4.40
N GLN A 247 18.48 14.99 -3.35
CA GLN A 247 17.47 16.05 -3.44
C GLN A 247 18.09 17.46 -3.67
N LYS A 248 19.40 17.54 -3.92
CA LYS A 248 20.13 18.79 -4.17
C LYS A 248 20.20 19.12 -5.66
#